data_4b93b15c81e516d6e6af17f1ec156926
#
_entry.id   4b93b15c81e516d6e6af17f1ec156926
#
_cell.length_a   1.000
_cell.length_b   1.000
_cell.length_c   1.000
_cell.angle_alpha   90.00
_cell.angle_beta   90.00
_cell.angle_gamma   90.00
#
_symmetry.space_group_name_H-M   'P 1'
#
loop_
_entity.id
_entity.type
_entity.pdbx_description
1 polymer ?
#
loop_
_entity_poly.entity_id
_entity_poly.type
_entity_poly.pdbx_seq_one_letter_code
_entity_poly.pdbx_strand_id
1 'polypeptide(L)'
;MTSNAQNFPLRRRKIIPELLKNRGDMLVVAGLGSTAWDITAAGDHDLSFPLWGAMGGAVSIGIGLAIAQPKHRVLVITGDGEMLMGMGSLATAARLDLVNLSICVLDNEHYAETGMQTTHTSLGTNLAAIASGCGFENAVTVSSENELADVLPRLKKGPGMQFASIKVRIEKLDFSLPPKDGVYLKTRFRKAILGDSAIASS
;
A
#
# COMPACT_ATOMS: atom_id res chain seq x y z
N MET A 1 11.88 -21.46 -12.67
CA MET A 1 10.40 -21.51 -12.82
C MET A 1 9.97 -20.18 -13.39
N THR A 2 9.14 -20.16 -14.42
CA THR A 2 8.60 -18.91 -14.99
C THR A 2 7.40 -18.47 -14.13
N SER A 3 7.36 -17.19 -13.78
CA SER A 3 6.19 -16.62 -13.08
C SER A 3 4.92 -16.79 -13.92
N ASN A 4 3.80 -17.05 -13.27
CA ASN A 4 2.47 -17.15 -13.90
C ASN A 4 1.68 -15.82 -13.82
N ALA A 5 2.33 -14.74 -13.42
CA ALA A 5 1.69 -13.45 -13.14
C ALA A 5 0.96 -12.81 -14.35
N GLN A 6 1.34 -13.16 -15.57
CA GLN A 6 0.62 -12.74 -16.79
C GLN A 6 -0.82 -13.28 -16.86
N ASN A 7 -1.13 -14.37 -16.15
CA ASN A 7 -2.44 -15.01 -16.15
C ASN A 7 -3.31 -14.63 -14.93
N PHE A 8 -2.79 -13.84 -14.00
CA PHE A 8 -3.58 -13.42 -12.85
C PHE A 8 -4.81 -12.64 -13.31
N PRO A 9 -6.00 -12.90 -12.74
CA PRO A 9 -7.23 -12.24 -13.17
C PRO A 9 -7.29 -10.78 -12.73
N LEU A 10 -6.73 -10.46 -11.57
CA LEU A 10 -6.84 -9.15 -10.95
C LEU A 10 -5.89 -8.12 -11.58
N ARG A 11 -6.35 -6.89 -11.71
CA ARG A 11 -5.62 -5.80 -12.37
C ARG A 11 -5.53 -4.58 -11.46
N ARG A 12 -4.30 -4.13 -11.15
CA ARG A 12 -4.02 -3.05 -10.20
C ARG A 12 -4.78 -1.73 -10.49
N ARG A 13 -4.86 -1.31 -11.78
CA ARG A 13 -5.60 -0.11 -12.21
C ARG A 13 -7.13 -0.23 -12.11
N LYS A 14 -7.66 -1.43 -11.85
CA LYS A 14 -9.08 -1.64 -11.50
C LYS A 14 -9.28 -1.69 -9.99
N ILE A 15 -8.34 -2.29 -9.26
CA ILE A 15 -8.41 -2.44 -7.81
C ILE A 15 -8.31 -1.08 -7.10
N ILE A 16 -7.33 -0.25 -7.48
CA ILE A 16 -7.04 1.00 -6.77
C ILE A 16 -8.21 1.99 -6.77
N PRO A 17 -8.91 2.27 -7.88
CA PRO A 17 -10.10 3.11 -7.84
C PRO A 17 -11.19 2.58 -6.90
N GLU A 18 -11.45 1.28 -6.89
CA GLU A 18 -12.44 0.68 -5.98
C GLU A 18 -12.00 0.74 -4.51
N LEU A 19 -10.70 0.55 -4.25
CA LEU A 19 -10.12 0.67 -2.92
C LEU A 19 -10.21 2.11 -2.39
N LEU A 20 -10.01 3.11 -3.25
CA LEU A 20 -10.04 4.53 -2.88
C LEU A 20 -11.44 5.17 -2.98
N LYS A 21 -12.40 4.49 -3.58
CA LYS A 21 -13.79 4.97 -3.69
C LYS A 21 -14.42 5.16 -2.30
N ASN A 22 -15.03 6.32 -2.07
CA ASN A 22 -15.68 6.68 -0.80
C ASN A 22 -14.73 6.53 0.41
N ARG A 23 -13.45 6.89 0.23
CA ARG A 23 -12.39 6.73 1.25
C ARG A 23 -12.57 7.61 2.48
N GLY A 24 -13.39 8.67 2.41
CA GLY A 24 -13.57 9.62 3.51
C GLY A 24 -12.25 10.28 3.91
N ASP A 25 -11.95 10.24 5.21
CA ASP A 25 -10.75 10.80 5.83
C ASP A 25 -9.58 9.81 5.94
N MET A 26 -9.64 8.68 5.23
CA MET A 26 -8.58 7.69 5.20
C MET A 26 -7.29 8.25 4.61
N LEU A 27 -6.20 8.13 5.36
CA LEU A 27 -4.85 8.53 4.94
C LEU A 27 -4.22 7.42 4.12
N VAL A 28 -3.62 7.76 2.98
CA VAL A 28 -3.01 6.78 2.08
C VAL A 28 -1.53 7.08 1.89
N VAL A 29 -0.69 6.09 2.17
CA VAL A 29 0.73 6.09 1.81
C VAL A 29 0.90 5.11 0.66
N ALA A 30 1.42 5.55 -0.47
CA ALA A 30 1.75 4.67 -1.58
C ALA A 30 3.26 4.54 -1.74
N GLY A 31 3.73 3.32 -1.82
CA GLY A 31 5.11 3.00 -2.14
C GLY A 31 5.53 3.52 -3.50
N LEU A 32 6.81 3.47 -3.79
CA LEU A 32 7.37 3.99 -5.04
C LEU A 32 6.86 3.24 -6.28
N GLY A 33 7.01 3.87 -7.43
CA GLY A 33 6.75 3.27 -8.73
C GLY A 33 5.28 3.01 -9.01
N SER A 34 4.94 1.81 -9.40
CA SER A 34 3.60 1.45 -9.89
C SER A 34 2.47 1.80 -8.92
N THR A 35 2.67 1.67 -7.62
CA THR A 35 1.64 1.98 -6.61
C THR A 35 1.39 3.48 -6.52
N ALA A 36 2.44 4.31 -6.55
CA ALA A 36 2.30 5.77 -6.59
C ALA A 36 1.58 6.24 -7.86
N TRP A 37 1.89 5.62 -9.01
CA TRP A 37 1.24 5.96 -10.28
C TRP A 37 -0.22 5.53 -10.33
N ASP A 38 -0.56 4.41 -9.71
CA ASP A 38 -1.93 3.90 -9.72
C ASP A 38 -2.87 4.71 -8.83
N ILE A 39 -2.40 5.17 -7.65
CA ILE A 39 -3.21 6.09 -6.83
C ILE A 39 -3.40 7.44 -7.52
N THR A 40 -2.38 7.92 -8.23
CA THR A 40 -2.46 9.17 -9.01
C THR A 40 -3.42 9.02 -10.18
N ALA A 41 -3.40 7.89 -10.88
CA ALA A 41 -4.34 7.59 -11.96
C ALA A 41 -5.79 7.45 -11.49
N ALA A 42 -6.01 7.04 -10.25
CA ALA A 42 -7.34 6.98 -9.64
C ALA A 42 -7.86 8.35 -9.20
N GLY A 43 -7.03 9.38 -9.23
CA GLY A 43 -7.31 10.76 -8.85
C GLY A 43 -6.34 11.23 -7.75
N ASP A 44 -5.64 12.33 -8.03
CA ASP A 44 -4.78 12.96 -7.01
C ASP A 44 -5.62 13.46 -5.83
N HIS A 45 -5.10 13.32 -4.62
CA HIS A 45 -5.85 13.65 -3.40
C HIS A 45 -4.92 14.11 -2.28
N ASP A 46 -5.33 15.15 -1.54
CA ASP A 46 -4.50 15.76 -0.49
C ASP A 46 -4.18 14.83 0.68
N LEU A 47 -5.04 13.82 0.95
CA LEU A 47 -4.80 12.76 1.93
C LEU A 47 -4.06 11.55 1.34
N SER A 48 -3.39 11.70 0.20
CA SER A 48 -2.50 10.71 -0.40
C SER A 48 -1.07 11.20 -0.39
N PHE A 49 -0.17 10.34 0.09
CA PHE A 49 1.26 10.58 0.16
C PHE A 49 2.02 9.56 -0.70
N PRO A 50 2.17 9.83 -2.00
CA PRO A 50 2.95 8.98 -2.90
C PRO A 50 4.45 9.16 -2.66
N LEU A 51 5.18 8.06 -2.61
CA LEU A 51 6.64 8.07 -2.49
C LEU A 51 7.30 8.04 -3.87
N TRP A 52 8.36 8.85 -4.04
CA TRP A 52 9.22 8.84 -5.22
C TRP A 52 10.46 7.96 -5.06
N GLY A 53 10.71 7.50 -3.85
CA GLY A 53 11.86 6.70 -3.49
C GLY A 53 11.67 6.02 -2.14
N ALA A 54 12.75 5.76 -1.42
CA ALA A 54 12.74 5.08 -0.12
C ALA A 54 12.13 3.68 -0.19
N MET A 55 12.56 2.87 -1.16
CA MET A 55 12.11 1.49 -1.32
C MET A 55 12.20 0.72 0.01
N GLY A 56 11.11 0.05 0.38
CA GLY A 56 10.96 -0.63 1.66
C GLY A 56 10.44 0.26 2.80
N GLY A 57 10.29 1.59 2.57
CA GLY A 57 9.91 2.55 3.60
C GLY A 57 8.42 2.77 3.79
N ALA A 58 7.58 2.39 2.82
CA ALA A 58 6.15 2.73 2.84
C ALA A 58 5.43 2.26 4.11
N VAL A 59 5.66 1.02 4.54
CA VAL A 59 5.03 0.49 5.76
C VAL A 59 5.54 1.20 7.01
N SER A 60 6.84 1.50 7.10
CA SER A 60 7.41 2.24 8.23
C SER A 60 6.84 3.67 8.34
N ILE A 61 6.62 4.34 7.20
CA ILE A 61 5.94 5.64 7.15
C ILE A 61 4.49 5.49 7.61
N GLY A 62 3.79 4.45 7.13
CA GLY A 62 2.42 4.14 7.55
C GLY A 62 2.30 3.87 9.05
N ILE A 63 3.26 3.17 9.66
CA ILE A 63 3.35 2.95 11.11
C ILE A 63 3.44 4.29 11.85
N GLY A 64 4.40 5.14 11.47
CA GLY A 64 4.56 6.45 12.09
C GLY A 64 3.31 7.32 11.96
N LEU A 65 2.64 7.27 10.81
CA LEU A 65 1.41 7.98 10.56
C LEU A 65 0.24 7.43 11.41
N ALA A 66 0.11 6.11 11.53
CA ALA A 66 -0.93 5.47 12.34
C ALA A 66 -0.80 5.81 13.84
N ILE A 67 0.43 5.91 14.35
CA ILE A 67 0.72 6.38 15.71
C ILE A 67 0.31 7.84 15.86
N ALA A 68 0.71 8.70 14.91
CA ALA A 68 0.46 10.14 14.98
C ALA A 68 -1.00 10.52 14.74
N GLN A 69 -1.78 9.67 14.07
CA GLN A 69 -3.17 9.90 13.67
C GLN A 69 -4.09 8.73 14.06
N PRO A 70 -4.26 8.44 15.35
CA PRO A 70 -4.96 7.23 15.81
C PRO A 70 -6.46 7.20 15.46
N LYS A 71 -7.04 8.35 15.11
CA LYS A 71 -8.46 8.46 14.74
C LYS A 71 -8.72 8.19 13.24
N HIS A 72 -7.67 8.20 12.42
CA HIS A 72 -7.77 7.98 10.97
C HIS A 72 -7.34 6.56 10.62
N ARG A 73 -8.03 5.94 9.67
CA ARG A 73 -7.50 4.75 9.03
C ARG A 73 -6.30 5.14 8.18
N VAL A 74 -5.20 4.44 8.34
CA VAL A 74 -4.01 4.57 7.50
C VAL A 74 -3.93 3.35 6.60
N LEU A 75 -3.99 3.58 5.30
CA LEU A 75 -3.82 2.55 4.28
C LEU A 75 -2.46 2.71 3.60
N VAL A 76 -1.63 1.70 3.72
CA VAL A 76 -0.39 1.58 2.95
C VAL A 76 -0.65 0.74 1.72
N ILE A 77 -0.31 1.24 0.53
CA ILE A 77 -0.37 0.52 -0.73
C ILE A 77 1.06 0.36 -1.24
N THR A 78 1.55 -0.85 -1.34
CA THR A 78 2.94 -1.14 -1.71
C THR A 78 3.03 -2.28 -2.72
N GLY A 79 4.18 -2.48 -3.35
CA GLY A 79 4.46 -3.64 -4.20
C GLY A 79 5.11 -4.78 -3.41
N ASP A 80 5.10 -5.98 -3.98
CA ASP A 80 5.74 -7.15 -3.39
C ASP A 80 7.25 -6.97 -3.19
N GLY A 81 7.94 -6.42 -4.17
CA GLY A 81 9.39 -6.15 -4.07
C GLY A 81 9.73 -5.14 -2.97
N GLU A 82 8.94 -4.09 -2.83
CA GLU A 82 9.10 -3.11 -1.76
C GLU A 82 8.76 -3.72 -0.39
N MET A 83 7.69 -4.52 -0.30
CA MET A 83 7.32 -5.19 0.94
C MET A 83 8.40 -6.18 1.40
N LEU A 84 8.97 -6.95 0.48
CA LEU A 84 10.10 -7.85 0.76
C LEU A 84 11.29 -7.09 1.34
N MET A 85 11.62 -5.91 0.80
CA MET A 85 12.73 -5.08 1.29
C MET A 85 12.46 -4.52 2.69
N GLY A 86 11.21 -4.12 2.98
CA GLY A 86 10.78 -3.55 4.25
C GLY A 86 10.11 -4.55 5.21
N MET A 87 10.28 -5.85 5.01
CA MET A 87 9.51 -6.91 5.67
C MET A 87 9.58 -6.88 7.20
N GLY A 88 10.71 -6.47 7.78
CA GLY A 88 10.87 -6.32 9.23
C GLY A 88 9.90 -5.32 9.86
N SER A 89 9.36 -4.37 9.09
CA SER A 89 8.36 -3.41 9.56
C SER A 89 7.03 -4.08 9.98
N LEU A 90 6.73 -5.28 9.46
CA LEU A 90 5.54 -6.04 9.87
C LEU A 90 5.60 -6.43 11.34
N ALA A 91 6.77 -6.90 11.82
CA ALA A 91 6.96 -7.22 13.23
C ALA A 91 6.83 -5.99 14.13
N THR A 92 7.32 -4.83 13.67
CA THR A 92 7.16 -3.55 14.38
C THR A 92 5.70 -3.14 14.47
N ALA A 93 4.94 -3.22 13.36
CA ALA A 93 3.52 -2.89 13.33
C ALA A 93 2.72 -3.79 14.29
N ALA A 94 2.95 -5.10 14.23
CA ALA A 94 2.29 -6.08 15.08
C ALA A 94 2.57 -5.84 16.58
N ARG A 95 3.82 -5.51 16.92
CA ARG A 95 4.19 -5.22 18.33
C ARG A 95 3.48 -3.98 18.88
N LEU A 96 3.14 -3.02 18.01
CA LEU A 96 2.48 -1.77 18.38
C LEU A 96 0.95 -1.87 18.39
N ASP A 97 0.39 -2.97 17.92
CA ASP A 97 -1.05 -3.22 17.80
C ASP A 97 -1.84 -2.04 17.19
N LEU A 98 -1.38 -1.62 16.00
CA LEU A 98 -1.93 -0.44 15.32
C LEU A 98 -3.26 -0.74 14.66
N VAL A 99 -4.34 -0.79 15.43
CA VAL A 99 -5.70 -1.17 15.00
C VAL A 99 -6.23 -0.34 13.82
N ASN A 100 -5.64 0.83 13.57
CA ASN A 100 -5.99 1.73 12.47
C ASN A 100 -5.10 1.56 11.21
N LEU A 101 -4.19 0.57 11.18
CA LEU A 101 -3.31 0.32 10.04
C LEU A 101 -3.84 -0.77 9.12
N SER A 102 -3.85 -0.50 7.83
CA SER A 102 -4.09 -1.48 6.76
C SER A 102 -2.94 -1.48 5.76
N ILE A 103 -2.51 -2.65 5.33
CA ILE A 103 -1.44 -2.83 4.35
C ILE A 103 -1.99 -3.63 3.17
N CYS A 104 -1.92 -3.05 1.98
CA CYS A 104 -2.30 -3.64 0.71
C CYS A 104 -1.06 -3.81 -0.16
N VAL A 105 -0.65 -5.03 -0.41
CA VAL A 105 0.46 -5.36 -1.31
C VAL A 105 -0.10 -5.74 -2.67
N LEU A 106 0.29 -5.02 -3.73
CA LEU A 106 0.02 -5.39 -5.11
C LEU A 106 1.16 -6.28 -5.61
N ASP A 107 0.93 -7.58 -5.57
CA ASP A 107 1.93 -8.62 -5.84
C ASP A 107 1.85 -9.07 -7.30
N ASN A 108 2.71 -8.48 -8.15
CA ASN A 108 2.86 -8.88 -9.55
C ASN A 108 4.04 -9.83 -9.77
N GLU A 109 4.69 -10.28 -8.70
CA GLU A 109 5.85 -11.18 -8.71
C GLU A 109 7.10 -10.62 -9.44
N HIS A 110 7.15 -9.28 -9.67
CA HIS A 110 8.23 -8.69 -10.45
C HIS A 110 8.64 -7.30 -9.95
N TYR A 111 9.94 -7.00 -10.11
CA TYR A 111 10.54 -5.66 -9.94
C TYR A 111 10.35 -4.86 -11.23
N ALA A 112 9.22 -4.18 -11.38
CA ALA A 112 8.86 -3.50 -12.62
C ALA A 112 9.77 -2.32 -12.98
N GLU A 113 10.35 -1.63 -11.97
CA GLU A 113 11.17 -0.43 -12.17
C GLU A 113 12.60 -0.74 -12.67
N THR A 114 13.09 -1.95 -12.45
CA THR A 114 14.49 -2.30 -12.67
C THR A 114 14.71 -3.32 -13.78
N GLY A 115 13.66 -3.66 -14.53
CA GLY A 115 13.76 -4.54 -15.70
C GLY A 115 13.01 -5.86 -15.57
N MET A 116 11.95 -5.91 -14.79
CA MET A 116 11.03 -7.04 -14.70
C MET A 116 11.67 -8.35 -14.18
N GLN A 117 12.68 -8.23 -13.34
CA GLN A 117 13.20 -9.40 -12.62
C GLN A 117 12.12 -9.97 -11.71
N THR A 118 12.08 -11.30 -11.56
CA THR A 118 11.13 -11.95 -10.66
C THR A 118 11.48 -11.67 -9.19
N THR A 119 10.45 -11.43 -8.39
CA THR A 119 10.60 -11.33 -6.93
C THR A 119 10.51 -12.72 -6.29
N HIS A 120 10.79 -12.81 -4.99
CA HIS A 120 10.74 -14.05 -4.24
C HIS A 120 9.31 -14.61 -4.11
N THR A 121 8.27 -13.77 -4.30
CA THR A 121 6.86 -14.22 -4.28
C THR A 121 6.54 -15.14 -5.45
N SER A 122 7.26 -15.01 -6.58
CA SER A 122 7.18 -15.93 -7.72
C SER A 122 7.75 -17.32 -7.41
N LEU A 123 8.56 -17.43 -6.36
CA LEU A 123 9.24 -18.66 -5.93
C LEU A 123 8.62 -19.27 -4.66
N GLY A 124 7.45 -18.80 -4.25
CA GLY A 124 6.70 -19.37 -3.14
C GLY A 124 6.77 -18.59 -1.82
N THR A 125 7.47 -17.45 -1.76
CA THR A 125 7.41 -16.60 -0.57
C THR A 125 6.00 -16.06 -0.39
N ASN A 126 5.36 -16.37 0.74
CA ASN A 126 4.01 -15.96 1.06
C ASN A 126 4.01 -14.79 2.06
N LEU A 127 3.76 -13.57 1.55
CA LEU A 127 3.76 -12.36 2.36
C LEU A 127 2.65 -12.33 3.41
N ALA A 128 1.49 -12.93 3.13
CA ALA A 128 0.41 -13.00 4.11
C ALA A 128 0.76 -13.95 5.27
N ALA A 129 1.42 -15.09 4.99
CA ALA A 129 1.91 -16.00 6.02
C ALA A 129 2.99 -15.34 6.89
N ILE A 130 3.86 -14.52 6.29
CA ILE A 130 4.87 -13.74 7.02
C ILE A 130 4.19 -12.72 7.94
N ALA A 131 3.22 -11.96 7.42
CA ALA A 131 2.46 -11.00 8.22
C ALA A 131 1.73 -11.68 9.39
N SER A 132 1.10 -12.84 9.14
CA SER A 132 0.47 -13.65 10.19
C SER A 132 1.50 -14.11 11.22
N GLY A 133 2.67 -14.59 10.79
CA GLY A 133 3.78 -14.99 11.68
C GLY A 133 4.33 -13.83 12.52
N CYS A 134 4.20 -12.58 12.04
CA CYS A 134 4.52 -11.37 12.82
C CYS A 134 3.43 -10.97 13.82
N GLY A 135 2.20 -11.53 13.72
CA GLY A 135 1.09 -11.22 14.63
C GLY A 135 -0.10 -10.50 13.98
N PHE A 136 -0.17 -10.40 12.66
CA PHE A 136 -1.39 -9.91 11.99
C PHE A 136 -2.45 -11.00 12.00
N GLU A 137 -3.54 -10.81 12.77
CA GLU A 137 -4.66 -11.75 12.80
C GLU A 137 -5.44 -11.78 11.48
N ASN A 138 -5.47 -10.64 10.78
CA ASN A 138 -6.19 -10.46 9.52
C ASN A 138 -5.19 -10.33 8.35
N ALA A 139 -4.47 -11.40 8.05
CA ALA A 139 -3.54 -11.47 6.93
C ALA A 139 -4.02 -12.48 5.89
N VAL A 140 -4.20 -12.03 4.62
CA VAL A 140 -4.74 -12.87 3.55
C VAL A 140 -3.98 -12.69 2.24
N THR A 141 -3.92 -13.76 1.44
CA THR A 141 -3.56 -13.71 0.03
C THR A 141 -4.84 -13.71 -0.79
N VAL A 142 -4.93 -12.82 -1.77
CA VAL A 142 -6.10 -12.62 -2.64
C VAL A 142 -5.70 -12.90 -4.08
N SER A 143 -6.42 -13.79 -4.75
CA SER A 143 -6.12 -14.24 -6.12
C SER A 143 -7.33 -14.26 -7.04
N SER A 144 -8.52 -13.96 -6.51
CA SER A 144 -9.79 -13.98 -7.25
C SER A 144 -10.64 -12.73 -6.99
N GLU A 145 -11.58 -12.47 -7.88
CA GLU A 145 -12.51 -11.33 -7.75
C GLU A 145 -13.42 -11.47 -6.51
N ASN A 146 -13.81 -12.69 -6.13
CA ASN A 146 -14.62 -12.91 -4.94
C ASN A 146 -13.83 -12.58 -3.66
N GLU A 147 -12.60 -13.08 -3.54
CA GLU A 147 -11.71 -12.74 -2.42
C GLU A 147 -11.40 -11.24 -2.38
N LEU A 148 -11.27 -10.61 -3.56
CA LEU A 148 -11.08 -9.17 -3.65
C LEU A 148 -12.29 -8.40 -3.10
N ALA A 149 -13.51 -8.79 -3.48
CA ALA A 149 -14.74 -8.18 -3.01
C ALA A 149 -14.86 -8.26 -1.47
N ASP A 150 -14.41 -9.35 -0.87
CA ASP A 150 -14.44 -9.56 0.58
C ASP A 150 -13.37 -8.73 1.32
N VAL A 151 -12.18 -8.54 0.72
CA VAL A 151 -11.06 -7.88 1.40
C VAL A 151 -11.10 -6.35 1.28
N LEU A 152 -11.62 -5.78 0.19
CA LEU A 152 -11.63 -4.32 -0.01
C LEU A 152 -12.36 -3.56 1.13
N PRO A 153 -13.56 -3.98 1.59
CA PRO A 153 -14.21 -3.33 2.74
C PRO A 153 -13.37 -3.43 4.03
N ARG A 154 -12.69 -4.57 4.23
CA ARG A 154 -11.87 -4.81 5.41
C ARG A 154 -10.65 -3.89 5.44
N LEU A 155 -9.96 -3.70 4.32
CA LEU A 155 -8.84 -2.77 4.21
C LEU A 155 -9.26 -1.33 4.53
N LYS A 156 -10.48 -0.94 4.18
CA LYS A 156 -11.02 0.41 4.46
C LYS A 156 -11.46 0.59 5.90
N LYS A 157 -12.17 -0.38 6.48
CA LYS A 157 -12.91 -0.21 7.75
C LYS A 157 -12.92 -1.46 8.63
N GLY A 158 -12.15 -2.49 8.30
CA GLY A 158 -12.08 -3.72 9.10
C GLY A 158 -11.54 -3.45 10.51
N PRO A 159 -11.96 -4.23 11.51
CA PRO A 159 -11.43 -4.12 12.86
C PRO A 159 -9.97 -4.60 12.90
N GLY A 160 -9.16 -3.96 13.74
CA GLY A 160 -7.75 -4.31 13.91
C GLY A 160 -6.89 -4.01 12.69
N MET A 161 -5.64 -4.46 12.76
CA MET A 161 -4.71 -4.40 11.64
C MET A 161 -5.16 -5.32 10.49
N GLN A 162 -5.02 -4.84 9.27
CA GLN A 162 -5.35 -5.60 8.06
C GLN A 162 -4.12 -5.75 7.18
N PHE A 163 -3.91 -6.93 6.64
CA PHE A 163 -2.88 -7.19 5.63
C PHE A 163 -3.47 -7.99 4.46
N ALA A 164 -3.28 -7.52 3.25
CA ALA A 164 -3.66 -8.25 2.05
C ALA A 164 -2.53 -8.25 1.02
N SER A 165 -2.10 -9.43 0.59
CA SER A 165 -1.24 -9.61 -0.59
C SER A 165 -2.14 -9.99 -1.77
N ILE A 166 -2.34 -9.07 -2.69
CA ILE A 166 -3.25 -9.21 -3.83
C ILE A 166 -2.43 -9.57 -5.06
N LYS A 167 -2.61 -10.78 -5.58
CA LYS A 167 -1.97 -11.25 -6.80
C LYS A 167 -2.55 -10.50 -8.00
N VAL A 168 -1.73 -9.67 -8.63
CA VAL A 168 -2.13 -8.83 -9.75
C VAL A 168 -1.36 -9.18 -11.01
N ARG A 169 -2.05 -9.06 -12.15
CA ARG A 169 -1.44 -9.28 -13.46
C ARG A 169 -0.26 -8.37 -13.69
N ILE A 170 0.79 -8.92 -14.27
CA ILE A 170 1.91 -8.15 -14.79
C ILE A 170 1.42 -7.35 -16.02
N GLU A 171 1.52 -6.04 -15.96
CA GLU A 171 1.02 -5.14 -17.00
C GLU A 171 1.96 -3.96 -17.20
N LYS A 172 2.22 -3.62 -18.47
CA LYS A 172 2.82 -2.35 -18.84
C LYS A 172 1.69 -1.34 -19.04
N LEU A 173 1.61 -0.36 -18.16
CA LEU A 173 0.57 0.68 -18.16
C LEU A 173 1.24 2.06 -18.33
N ASP A 174 0.50 3.03 -18.86
CA ASP A 174 0.96 4.40 -18.98
C ASP A 174 1.24 5.02 -17.62
N PHE A 175 2.27 5.85 -17.56
CA PHE A 175 2.63 6.57 -16.36
C PHE A 175 1.60 7.63 -16.02
N SER A 176 1.20 7.67 -14.75
CA SER A 176 0.44 8.76 -14.15
C SER A 176 1.25 9.26 -12.96
N LEU A 177 2.11 10.23 -13.22
CA LEU A 177 3.11 10.66 -12.24
C LEU A 177 2.48 11.59 -11.21
N PRO A 178 2.70 11.37 -9.90
CA PRO A 178 2.36 12.32 -8.87
C PRO A 178 3.22 13.59 -8.99
N PRO A 179 2.86 14.70 -8.29
CA PRO A 179 3.73 15.86 -8.20
C PRO A 179 5.14 15.47 -7.76
N LYS A 180 6.17 16.04 -8.43
CA LYS A 180 7.58 15.67 -8.20
C LYS A 180 8.21 16.37 -6.99
N ASP A 181 7.60 17.47 -6.53
CA ASP A 181 8.11 18.25 -5.41
C ASP A 181 7.71 17.60 -4.08
N GLY A 182 8.67 16.99 -3.40
CA GLY A 182 8.47 16.34 -2.09
C GLY A 182 8.11 17.32 -0.98
N VAL A 183 8.57 18.57 -1.04
CA VAL A 183 8.20 19.61 -0.06
C VAL A 183 6.73 19.98 -0.23
N TYR A 184 6.29 20.14 -1.47
CA TYR A 184 4.88 20.37 -1.78
C TYR A 184 4.01 19.21 -1.29
N LEU A 185 4.35 17.97 -1.62
CA LEU A 185 3.61 16.78 -1.18
C LEU A 185 3.50 16.71 0.35
N LYS A 186 4.61 16.90 1.05
CA LYS A 186 4.62 16.92 2.52
C LYS A 186 3.73 18.03 3.09
N THR A 187 3.85 19.24 2.56
CA THR A 187 3.11 20.41 3.06
C THR A 187 1.62 20.26 2.80
N ARG A 188 1.23 19.85 1.60
CA ARG A 188 -0.14 19.56 1.22
C ARG A 188 -0.78 18.51 2.14
N PHE A 189 -0.12 17.37 2.30
CA PHE A 189 -0.60 16.27 3.13
C PHE A 189 -0.76 16.70 4.60
N ARG A 190 0.26 17.36 5.17
CA ARG A 190 0.18 17.89 6.53
C ARG A 190 -0.96 18.89 6.71
N LYS A 191 -1.13 19.80 5.75
CA LYS A 191 -2.21 20.79 5.81
C LYS A 191 -3.60 20.15 5.73
N ALA A 192 -3.76 19.11 4.91
CA ALA A 192 -5.01 18.38 4.81
C ALA A 192 -5.40 17.65 6.11
N ILE A 193 -4.42 17.21 6.91
CA ILE A 193 -4.65 16.53 8.19
C ILE A 193 -4.79 17.50 9.35
N LEU A 194 -3.95 18.52 9.42
CA LEU A 194 -3.79 19.37 10.60
C LEU A 194 -4.41 20.78 10.45
N GLY A 195 -4.93 21.10 9.26
CA GLY A 195 -5.42 22.43 8.96
C GLY A 195 -4.32 23.48 9.10
N ASP A 196 -4.67 24.66 9.63
CA ASP A 196 -3.74 25.78 9.78
C ASP A 196 -2.64 25.51 10.84
N SER A 197 -2.84 24.57 11.75
CA SER A 197 -1.81 24.17 12.72
C SER A 197 -0.59 23.52 12.06
N ALA A 198 -0.71 23.00 10.83
CA ALA A 198 0.41 22.46 10.07
C ALA A 198 1.51 23.51 9.78
N ILE A 199 1.16 24.79 9.76
CA ILE A 199 2.04 25.92 9.44
C ILE A 199 2.57 26.57 10.72
N ALA A 200 1.79 26.55 11.80
CA ALA A 200 2.12 27.21 13.07
C ALA A 200 3.12 26.43 13.94
N SER A 201 3.42 25.18 13.63
CA SER A 201 4.31 24.28 14.38
C SER A 201 5.66 24.08 13.70
N SER A 202 6.28 25.13 13.24
CA SER A 202 7.67 25.14 12.74
C SER A 202 8.64 25.72 13.76
#